data_c14bcace3b5471a03389a6eec0b2bc56
#
_entry.id   c14bcace3b5471a03389a6eec0b2bc56
#
_cell.length_a   1.000
_cell.length_b   1.000
_cell.length_c   1.000
_cell.angle_alpha   90.00
_cell.angle_beta   90.00
_cell.angle_gamma   90.00
#
_symmetry.space_group_name_H-M   'P 1'
#
loop_
_entity.id
_entity.type
_entity.pdbx_description
1 polymer ?
#
loop_
_entity_poly.entity_id
_entity_poly.type
_entity_poly.pdbx_seq_one_letter_code
_entity_poly.pdbx_strand_id
1 'polypeptide(L)'
;MIQGIPRNLPVSELTYDPNNPKIFYAGTGESFTSGDAIGNGLWRSTDGGNSWENIFGGRSDSEQVFRNEKTEIEILTQDGANPINFLQASFGPNLPGPPLSYLQNDVVIANPIDACSTLSNADQISGKIVLIQDGTINGSSNCDYFKKVMEGQSAGAIAVIVYNKDNGSTNWTDDLITMKPNNNDASSVKIPSIFIKAVDGEKLKEYVESKTTKVKLVKQTNLLVSGVNIVPGMFFINDVVVRNNNGTSEIYVAAGSRKWDRVLGTRSDAQNTILGSGHDGIYKSVDGINWTKIELYHPIDDDNSVHNATVVPMDLELDKDNRLWASSTISPRYGMVGGQWGDDPPKGGGKLYRLNEEGTSATFIYAIKVQRNTSNGTVTYQGRRTEMAFTADNQLIVLCIAPELYEGFYRVVPRLYRGSIQEWIQGNQKELPKPNDADTGIEVYDFARGQGYYSVSLAAHPTNKDRAYVGGINLFSSNQAGDDWGQLTHQRGRYAQYIHADQHSVIFSDNNDQLMLVGNDGGIGYSSDGGNI
;
A
#
# COMPACT_ATOMS: atom_id res chain seq x y z
N MET A 1 26.22 -22.03 -14.43
CA MET A 1 26.43 -20.66 -13.92
C MET A 1 25.13 -19.92 -14.18
N ILE A 2 24.47 -19.39 -13.15
CA ILE A 2 23.21 -18.63 -13.30
C ILE A 2 23.50 -17.39 -14.13
N GLN A 3 22.71 -17.13 -15.16
CA GLN A 3 22.90 -16.03 -16.10
C GLN A 3 21.77 -14.99 -15.93
N GLY A 4 22.09 -13.73 -16.22
CA GLY A 4 21.12 -12.63 -16.33
C GLY A 4 20.95 -11.84 -15.03
N ILE A 5 20.74 -12.48 -13.88
CA ILE A 5 20.59 -11.76 -12.62
C ILE A 5 21.94 -11.25 -12.11
N PRO A 6 22.06 -9.96 -11.72
CA PRO A 6 23.30 -9.42 -11.17
C PRO A 6 23.72 -10.16 -9.89
N ARG A 7 25.02 -10.31 -9.71
CA ARG A 7 25.56 -10.87 -8.48
C ARG A 7 25.33 -9.90 -7.31
N ASN A 8 25.14 -10.46 -6.12
CA ASN A 8 24.96 -9.72 -4.87
C ASN A 8 23.68 -8.87 -4.81
N LEU A 9 22.62 -9.24 -5.55
CA LEU A 9 21.29 -8.70 -5.29
C LEU A 9 20.66 -9.41 -4.10
N PRO A 10 20.14 -8.70 -3.11
CA PRO A 10 19.31 -9.30 -2.08
C PRO A 10 18.00 -9.78 -2.70
N VAL A 11 17.67 -11.04 -2.53
CA VAL A 11 16.40 -11.64 -2.94
C VAL A 11 15.50 -11.67 -1.70
N SER A 12 14.40 -10.96 -1.75
CA SER A 12 13.42 -10.88 -0.66
C SER A 12 12.35 -11.96 -0.79
N GLU A 13 12.03 -12.35 -2.02
CA GLU A 13 11.00 -13.34 -2.29
C GLU A 13 11.38 -14.21 -3.51
N LEU A 14 11.03 -15.48 -3.45
CA LEU A 14 11.19 -16.42 -4.56
C LEU A 14 9.94 -17.29 -4.67
N THR A 15 9.23 -17.16 -5.77
CA THR A 15 8.04 -17.96 -6.05
C THR A 15 8.09 -18.58 -7.44
N TYR A 16 7.14 -19.48 -7.75
CA TYR A 16 7.04 -20.12 -9.05
C TYR A 16 5.62 -20.00 -9.63
N ASP A 17 5.49 -20.24 -10.92
CA ASP A 17 4.21 -20.25 -11.60
C ASP A 17 3.49 -21.61 -11.35
N PRO A 18 2.32 -21.62 -10.71
CA PRO A 18 1.58 -22.86 -10.42
C PRO A 18 1.11 -23.59 -11.68
N ASN A 19 1.02 -22.91 -12.84
CA ASN A 19 0.68 -23.55 -14.12
C ASN A 19 1.92 -24.07 -14.87
N ASN A 20 3.12 -23.59 -14.50
CA ASN A 20 4.37 -24.04 -15.11
C ASN A 20 5.54 -23.95 -14.10
N PRO A 21 5.86 -25.03 -13.37
CA PRO A 21 6.87 -25.01 -12.32
C PRO A 21 8.32 -24.80 -12.80
N LYS A 22 8.56 -24.58 -14.10
CA LYS A 22 9.85 -24.13 -14.62
C LYS A 22 9.98 -22.60 -14.67
N ILE A 23 8.89 -21.87 -14.45
CA ILE A 23 8.90 -20.44 -14.41
C ILE A 23 9.03 -20.01 -12.95
N PHE A 24 10.08 -19.25 -12.64
CA PHE A 24 10.35 -18.68 -11.34
C PHE A 24 10.34 -17.15 -11.40
N TYR A 25 9.97 -16.55 -10.27
CA TYR A 25 10.03 -15.10 -10.05
C TYR A 25 10.85 -14.81 -8.80
N ALA A 26 11.80 -13.88 -8.91
CA ALA A 26 12.63 -13.44 -7.81
C ALA A 26 12.40 -11.94 -7.56
N GLY A 27 11.78 -11.60 -6.45
CA GLY A 27 11.67 -10.25 -5.93
C GLY A 27 12.97 -9.85 -5.26
N THR A 28 13.41 -8.61 -5.47
CA THR A 28 14.69 -8.14 -4.93
C THR A 28 14.53 -6.88 -4.09
N GLY A 29 15.40 -6.73 -3.07
CA GLY A 29 15.43 -5.58 -2.17
C GLY A 29 14.48 -5.68 -0.99
N GLU A 30 14.84 -5.04 0.14
CA GLU A 30 14.09 -5.07 1.38
C GLU A 30 13.68 -3.64 1.78
N SER A 31 12.43 -3.26 1.53
CA SER A 31 11.93 -1.92 1.88
C SER A 31 11.76 -1.73 3.40
N PHE A 32 11.67 -2.82 4.14
CA PHE A 32 11.43 -2.84 5.59
C PHE A 32 12.72 -2.71 6.43
N THR A 33 13.90 -2.82 5.81
CA THR A 33 15.20 -2.53 6.43
C THR A 33 15.56 -1.04 6.30
N SER A 34 16.77 -0.64 6.72
CA SER A 34 17.24 0.75 6.62
C SER A 34 17.64 1.18 5.19
N GLY A 35 17.29 0.42 4.17
CA GLY A 35 17.67 0.67 2.78
C GLY A 35 19.03 0.09 2.42
N ASP A 36 19.62 -0.71 3.28
CA ASP A 36 20.94 -1.34 3.06
C ASP A 36 20.86 -2.48 2.02
N ALA A 37 19.68 -3.09 1.85
CA ALA A 37 19.42 -4.19 0.92
C ALA A 37 18.67 -3.70 -0.33
N ILE A 38 19.30 -2.86 -1.13
CA ILE A 38 18.71 -2.31 -2.36
C ILE A 38 18.65 -3.41 -3.42
N GLY A 39 17.44 -3.67 -3.93
CA GLY A 39 17.20 -4.59 -5.03
C GLY A 39 17.29 -3.94 -6.41
N ASN A 40 16.78 -4.66 -7.39
CA ASN A 40 16.65 -4.21 -8.77
C ASN A 40 15.36 -4.75 -9.40
N GLY A 41 14.23 -4.59 -8.72
CA GLY A 41 12.91 -5.00 -9.19
C GLY A 41 12.68 -6.52 -9.19
N LEU A 42 11.77 -6.96 -10.07
CA LEU A 42 11.37 -8.35 -10.24
C LEU A 42 12.10 -9.01 -11.41
N TRP A 43 12.60 -10.20 -11.19
CA TRP A 43 13.27 -11.02 -12.17
C TRP A 43 12.48 -12.31 -12.46
N ARG A 44 12.46 -12.76 -13.71
CA ARG A 44 11.80 -13.99 -14.16
C ARG A 44 12.81 -14.95 -14.78
N SER A 45 12.67 -16.22 -14.45
CA SER A 45 13.29 -17.32 -15.17
C SER A 45 12.21 -18.17 -15.85
N THR A 46 12.45 -18.64 -17.07
CA THR A 46 11.56 -19.54 -17.80
C THR A 46 12.17 -20.93 -18.04
N ASP A 47 13.34 -21.17 -17.48
CA ASP A 47 14.17 -22.38 -17.72
C ASP A 47 14.63 -23.09 -16.42
N GLY A 48 13.84 -22.94 -15.36
CA GLY A 48 14.12 -23.59 -14.08
C GLY A 48 15.26 -22.92 -13.29
N GLY A 49 15.43 -21.60 -13.42
CA GLY A 49 16.41 -20.82 -12.68
C GLY A 49 17.79 -20.75 -13.34
N ASN A 50 17.99 -21.26 -14.55
CA ASN A 50 19.28 -21.21 -15.23
C ASN A 50 19.60 -19.82 -15.80
N SER A 51 18.59 -19.15 -16.35
CA SER A 51 18.70 -17.76 -16.83
C SER A 51 17.56 -16.88 -16.30
N TRP A 52 17.84 -15.58 -16.17
CA TRP A 52 16.93 -14.62 -15.58
C TRP A 52 16.88 -13.33 -16.38
N GLU A 53 15.70 -12.75 -16.47
CA GLU A 53 15.47 -11.44 -17.09
C GLU A 53 14.73 -10.52 -16.11
N ASN A 54 15.06 -9.24 -16.07
CA ASN A 54 14.28 -8.25 -15.32
C ASN A 54 13.00 -7.95 -16.09
N ILE A 55 11.85 -8.14 -15.43
CA ILE A 55 10.53 -7.93 -16.05
C ILE A 55 9.74 -6.79 -15.42
N PHE A 56 10.19 -6.27 -14.26
CA PHE A 56 9.50 -5.17 -13.60
C PHE A 56 10.44 -4.40 -12.70
N GLY A 57 10.40 -3.06 -12.74
CA GLY A 57 11.16 -2.18 -11.87
C GLY A 57 12.67 -2.17 -12.15
N GLY A 58 13.44 -1.77 -11.14
CA GLY A 58 14.90 -1.69 -11.23
C GLY A 58 15.42 -0.42 -11.88
N ARG A 59 16.71 -0.44 -12.26
CA ARG A 59 17.35 0.64 -13.02
C ARG A 59 17.08 0.44 -14.51
N SER A 60 16.44 1.38 -15.12
CA SER A 60 16.30 1.45 -16.57
C SER A 60 16.95 2.72 -17.09
N ASP A 61 17.83 2.59 -18.07
CA ASP A 61 18.38 3.74 -18.81
C ASP A 61 17.38 4.26 -19.87
N SER A 62 16.25 3.57 -20.06
CA SER A 62 15.19 4.01 -20.95
C SER A 62 14.11 4.74 -20.16
N GLU A 63 13.72 5.93 -20.62
CA GLU A 63 12.60 6.73 -20.12
C GLU A 63 11.23 6.05 -20.37
N GLN A 64 11.01 4.87 -19.80
CA GLN A 64 9.71 4.23 -19.90
C GLN A 64 8.92 4.50 -18.65
N VAL A 65 7.92 5.33 -18.79
CA VAL A 65 7.06 5.76 -17.69
C VAL A 65 5.80 4.91 -17.70
N PHE A 66 5.66 4.06 -16.68
CA PHE A 66 4.37 3.45 -16.39
C PHE A 66 3.45 4.54 -15.79
N ARG A 67 2.38 4.87 -16.50
CA ARG A 67 1.34 5.78 -15.99
C ARG A 67 0.14 4.95 -15.57
N ASN A 68 -0.05 4.82 -14.27
CA ASN A 68 -1.18 4.07 -13.72
C ASN A 68 -2.52 4.72 -13.99
N GLU A 69 -2.53 6.01 -13.99
CA GLU A 69 -3.74 6.80 -14.10
C GLU A 69 -3.45 8.07 -14.87
N LYS A 70 -4.22 8.30 -15.91
CA LYS A 70 -4.28 9.57 -16.58
C LYS A 70 -5.52 10.30 -16.09
N THR A 71 -5.32 11.31 -15.24
CA THR A 71 -6.39 12.20 -14.79
C THR A 71 -6.19 13.56 -15.43
N GLU A 72 -6.93 13.82 -16.50
CA GLU A 72 -6.73 15.03 -17.31
C GLU A 72 -8.06 15.67 -17.70
N ILE A 73 -8.08 17.00 -17.69
CA ILE A 73 -9.11 17.79 -18.36
C ILE A 73 -8.61 18.13 -19.75
N GLU A 74 -9.27 17.63 -20.77
CA GLU A 74 -9.04 18.03 -22.15
C GLU A 74 -9.99 19.20 -22.48
N ILE A 75 -9.45 20.35 -22.88
CA ILE A 75 -10.24 21.54 -23.28
C ILE A 75 -10.57 21.41 -24.76
N LEU A 76 -11.79 21.02 -25.09
CA LEU A 76 -12.21 20.66 -26.44
C LEU A 76 -12.44 21.86 -27.36
N THR A 77 -12.66 23.03 -26.79
CA THR A 77 -12.99 24.26 -27.55
C THR A 77 -11.77 25.17 -27.76
N GLN A 78 -10.58 24.70 -27.36
CA GLN A 78 -9.33 25.44 -27.44
C GLN A 78 -8.24 24.59 -28.10
N ASP A 79 -7.97 24.86 -29.39
CA ASP A 79 -6.89 24.16 -30.10
C ASP A 79 -5.53 24.44 -29.47
N GLY A 80 -4.73 23.37 -29.30
CA GLY A 80 -3.38 23.45 -28.70
C GLY A 80 -3.35 23.70 -27.21
N ALA A 81 -4.49 23.65 -26.49
CA ALA A 81 -4.51 23.69 -25.04
C ALA A 81 -3.86 22.44 -24.45
N ASN A 82 -2.92 22.64 -23.53
CA ASN A 82 -2.35 21.52 -22.77
C ASN A 82 -3.40 20.92 -21.85
N PRO A 83 -3.43 19.59 -21.70
CA PRO A 83 -4.30 18.94 -20.70
C PRO A 83 -3.97 19.41 -19.29
N ILE A 84 -4.99 19.52 -18.46
CA ILE A 84 -4.89 19.93 -17.06
C ILE A 84 -5.00 18.68 -16.17
N ASN A 85 -4.00 18.43 -15.33
CA ASN A 85 -4.04 17.32 -14.40
C ASN A 85 -4.96 17.61 -13.20
N PHE A 86 -5.64 16.58 -12.69
CA PHE A 86 -6.49 16.71 -11.52
C PHE A 86 -6.32 15.54 -10.52
N LEU A 87 -6.79 15.76 -9.28
CA LEU A 87 -7.10 14.68 -8.33
C LEU A 87 -8.60 14.60 -8.11
N GLN A 88 -9.13 13.38 -8.08
CA GLN A 88 -10.54 13.16 -7.75
C GLN A 88 -10.74 13.26 -6.23
N ALA A 89 -11.90 13.76 -5.79
CA ALA A 89 -12.28 13.79 -4.39
C ALA A 89 -12.39 12.37 -3.81
N SER A 90 -12.16 12.24 -2.52
CA SER A 90 -12.34 10.98 -1.78
C SER A 90 -13.82 10.70 -1.42
N PHE A 91 -14.74 11.48 -1.91
CA PHE A 91 -16.18 11.38 -1.67
C PHE A 91 -16.99 11.67 -2.94
N GLY A 92 -18.25 11.20 -2.93
CA GLY A 92 -19.09 11.21 -4.12
C GLY A 92 -18.75 10.08 -5.10
N PRO A 93 -19.48 9.97 -6.21
CA PRO A 93 -19.25 8.94 -7.21
C PRO A 93 -17.95 9.18 -7.98
N ASN A 94 -17.35 8.10 -8.43
CA ASN A 94 -16.23 8.17 -9.37
C ASN A 94 -16.67 8.74 -10.73
N LEU A 95 -15.70 9.31 -11.47
CA LEU A 95 -15.90 9.58 -12.89
C LEU A 95 -16.23 8.26 -13.62
N PRO A 96 -17.03 8.31 -14.72
CA PRO A 96 -17.39 7.10 -15.45
C PRO A 96 -16.17 6.28 -15.85
N GLY A 97 -16.22 4.98 -15.56
CA GLY A 97 -15.20 4.00 -15.96
C GLY A 97 -15.46 3.42 -17.36
N PRO A 98 -14.61 2.49 -17.83
CA PRO A 98 -14.78 1.81 -19.11
C PRO A 98 -16.20 1.22 -19.28
N PRO A 99 -16.79 1.23 -20.49
CA PRO A 99 -16.22 1.68 -21.78
C PRO A 99 -16.27 3.20 -22.01
N LEU A 100 -16.96 3.98 -21.20
CA LEU A 100 -17.04 5.44 -21.27
C LEU A 100 -16.11 6.03 -20.20
N SER A 101 -14.83 6.13 -20.52
CA SER A 101 -13.80 6.60 -19.58
C SER A 101 -13.73 8.14 -19.46
N TYR A 102 -14.84 8.85 -19.64
CA TYR A 102 -14.86 10.31 -19.54
C TYR A 102 -16.24 10.88 -19.24
N LEU A 103 -16.25 12.08 -18.67
CA LEU A 103 -17.43 12.94 -18.57
C LEU A 103 -17.14 14.21 -19.37
N GLN A 104 -18.04 14.58 -20.28
CA GLN A 104 -17.87 15.72 -21.19
C GLN A 104 -19.05 16.66 -21.12
N ASN A 105 -18.79 17.95 -20.86
CA ASN A 105 -19.80 19.00 -20.95
C ASN A 105 -19.19 20.41 -21.00
N ASP A 106 -20.04 21.43 -21.14
CA ASP A 106 -19.68 22.82 -20.95
C ASP A 106 -19.35 23.12 -19.48
N VAL A 107 -18.45 24.07 -19.26
CA VAL A 107 -18.08 24.56 -17.93
C VAL A 107 -18.73 25.91 -17.69
N VAL A 108 -19.24 26.09 -16.47
CA VAL A 108 -19.80 27.36 -15.98
C VAL A 108 -19.09 27.75 -14.67
N ILE A 109 -18.74 29.02 -14.52
CA ILE A 109 -18.15 29.54 -13.28
C ILE A 109 -19.26 29.73 -12.25
N ALA A 110 -19.03 29.28 -11.02
CA ALA A 110 -19.94 29.49 -9.90
C ALA A 110 -20.08 30.99 -9.54
N ASN A 111 -21.26 31.39 -9.13
CA ASN A 111 -21.49 32.73 -8.55
C ASN A 111 -22.28 32.64 -7.24
N PRO A 112 -21.66 32.92 -6.06
CA PRO A 112 -20.27 33.33 -5.87
C PRO A 112 -19.26 32.23 -6.26
N ILE A 113 -18.08 32.63 -6.71
CA ILE A 113 -17.06 31.72 -7.26
C ILE A 113 -16.52 30.72 -6.23
N ASP A 114 -16.55 31.07 -4.94
CA ASP A 114 -16.13 30.22 -3.83
C ASP A 114 -17.19 29.19 -3.40
N ALA A 115 -18.41 29.31 -3.91
CA ALA A 115 -19.54 28.43 -3.57
C ALA A 115 -19.74 28.23 -2.05
N CYS A 116 -19.45 29.27 -1.24
CA CYS A 116 -19.65 29.23 0.21
C CYS A 116 -21.09 29.58 0.63
N SER A 117 -21.91 29.99 -0.33
CA SER A 117 -23.35 30.25 -0.19
C SER A 117 -24.07 29.76 -1.45
N THR A 118 -25.40 29.72 -1.40
CA THR A 118 -26.24 29.31 -2.51
C THR A 118 -25.89 30.03 -3.80
N LEU A 119 -25.72 29.26 -4.88
CA LEU A 119 -25.29 29.78 -6.17
C LEU A 119 -26.43 30.56 -6.87
N SER A 120 -26.17 31.82 -7.20
CA SER A 120 -27.17 32.71 -7.84
C SER A 120 -27.39 32.39 -9.33
N ASN A 121 -26.49 31.61 -9.94
CA ASN A 121 -26.55 31.25 -11.37
C ASN A 121 -26.85 29.75 -11.59
N ALA A 122 -27.66 29.16 -10.73
CA ALA A 122 -28.06 27.75 -10.84
C ALA A 122 -28.66 27.38 -12.22
N ASP A 123 -29.46 28.27 -12.83
CA ASP A 123 -30.04 28.05 -14.16
C ASP A 123 -28.96 27.86 -15.24
N GLN A 124 -27.80 28.50 -15.12
CA GLN A 124 -26.69 28.36 -16.06
C GLN A 124 -25.91 27.09 -15.82
N ILE A 125 -25.83 26.64 -14.53
CA ILE A 125 -25.06 25.48 -14.06
C ILE A 125 -25.81 24.18 -14.36
N SER A 126 -27.13 24.18 -14.28
CA SER A 126 -27.94 22.97 -14.42
C SER A 126 -27.57 22.16 -15.67
N GLY A 127 -27.24 20.88 -15.46
CA GLY A 127 -26.81 19.94 -16.51
C GLY A 127 -25.37 20.13 -17.01
N LYS A 128 -24.57 21.03 -16.42
CA LYS A 128 -23.20 21.34 -16.85
C LYS A 128 -22.17 21.04 -15.73
N ILE A 129 -20.90 21.26 -16.03
CA ILE A 129 -19.80 21.19 -15.07
C ILE A 129 -19.62 22.58 -14.45
N VAL A 130 -19.52 22.66 -13.13
CA VAL A 130 -19.29 23.93 -12.44
C VAL A 130 -17.83 24.06 -12.00
N LEU A 131 -17.24 25.24 -12.25
CA LEU A 131 -15.90 25.62 -11.81
C LEU A 131 -16.01 26.50 -10.55
N ILE A 132 -15.34 26.08 -9.48
CA ILE A 132 -15.37 26.70 -8.15
C ILE A 132 -13.95 27.02 -7.71
N GLN A 133 -13.73 28.20 -7.11
CA GLN A 133 -12.46 28.58 -6.50
C GLN A 133 -12.37 28.07 -5.06
N ASP A 134 -11.20 27.55 -4.66
CA ASP A 134 -10.96 27.23 -3.26
C ASP A 134 -10.84 28.48 -2.37
N GLY A 135 -10.84 28.29 -1.05
CA GLY A 135 -10.85 29.39 -0.07
C GLY A 135 -12.24 30.03 0.09
N THR A 136 -12.27 31.16 0.77
CA THR A 136 -13.50 31.94 1.03
C THR A 136 -13.29 33.39 0.64
N ILE A 137 -14.29 34.02 0.02
CA ILE A 137 -14.23 35.46 -0.31
C ILE A 137 -14.51 36.32 0.92
N ASN A 138 -15.39 35.86 1.82
CA ASN A 138 -15.89 36.64 2.97
C ASN A 138 -15.43 36.07 4.34
N GLY A 139 -14.38 35.25 4.38
CA GLY A 139 -13.82 34.73 5.64
C GLY A 139 -14.75 33.77 6.41
N SER A 140 -15.70 33.12 5.74
CA SER A 140 -16.60 32.13 6.36
C SER A 140 -15.82 30.90 6.83
N SER A 141 -15.82 30.62 8.12
CA SER A 141 -15.09 29.49 8.73
C SER A 141 -15.66 28.10 8.39
N ASN A 142 -16.84 28.01 7.76
CA ASN A 142 -17.56 26.77 7.50
C ASN A 142 -17.76 26.49 5.99
N CYS A 143 -16.77 26.77 5.17
CA CYS A 143 -16.83 26.54 3.72
C CYS A 143 -15.76 25.51 3.31
N ASP A 144 -16.01 24.26 3.63
CA ASP A 144 -15.17 23.13 3.26
C ASP A 144 -15.47 22.61 1.84
N TYR A 145 -14.69 21.69 1.36
CA TYR A 145 -14.88 21.08 0.04
C TYR A 145 -16.22 20.37 -0.10
N PHE A 146 -16.71 19.72 0.95
CA PHE A 146 -18.01 19.07 0.95
C PHE A 146 -19.12 20.08 0.66
N LYS A 147 -19.13 21.24 1.35
CA LYS A 147 -20.09 22.31 1.13
C LYS A 147 -20.04 22.84 -0.31
N LYS A 148 -18.84 23.12 -0.83
CA LYS A 148 -18.66 23.60 -2.20
C LYS A 148 -19.24 22.64 -3.22
N VAL A 149 -19.02 21.34 -3.06
CA VAL A 149 -19.57 20.31 -3.95
C VAL A 149 -21.09 20.20 -3.80
N MET A 150 -21.61 20.28 -2.57
CA MET A 150 -23.06 20.26 -2.34
C MET A 150 -23.78 21.47 -2.93
N GLU A 151 -23.19 22.67 -2.88
CA GLU A 151 -23.77 23.86 -3.56
C GLU A 151 -23.80 23.67 -5.08
N GLY A 152 -22.73 23.13 -5.69
CA GLY A 152 -22.71 22.77 -7.10
C GLY A 152 -23.76 21.71 -7.45
N GLN A 153 -23.89 20.67 -6.64
CA GLN A 153 -24.92 19.65 -6.81
C GLN A 153 -26.33 20.23 -6.68
N SER A 154 -26.58 21.07 -5.71
CA SER A 154 -27.87 21.73 -5.48
C SER A 154 -28.27 22.66 -6.63
N ALA A 155 -27.28 23.25 -7.31
CA ALA A 155 -27.48 24.03 -8.53
C ALA A 155 -27.69 23.17 -9.78
N GLY A 156 -27.71 21.83 -9.65
CA GLY A 156 -27.95 20.90 -10.77
C GLY A 156 -26.72 20.60 -11.62
N ALA A 157 -25.52 20.86 -11.13
CA ALA A 157 -24.29 20.46 -11.83
C ALA A 157 -24.19 18.94 -11.98
N ILE A 158 -23.54 18.50 -13.06
CA ILE A 158 -23.25 17.07 -13.29
C ILE A 158 -21.86 16.66 -12.79
N ALA A 159 -20.98 17.65 -12.56
CA ALA A 159 -19.68 17.49 -11.92
C ALA A 159 -19.18 18.83 -11.37
N VAL A 160 -18.24 18.78 -10.43
CA VAL A 160 -17.60 19.96 -9.83
C VAL A 160 -16.10 19.92 -10.10
N ILE A 161 -15.54 21.02 -10.57
CA ILE A 161 -14.10 21.30 -10.63
C ILE A 161 -13.80 22.35 -9.56
N VAL A 162 -12.99 22.01 -8.56
CA VAL A 162 -12.46 22.98 -7.60
C VAL A 162 -11.01 23.27 -7.98
N TYR A 163 -10.64 24.53 -8.05
CA TYR A 163 -9.24 24.91 -8.28
C TYR A 163 -8.65 25.62 -7.07
N ASN A 164 -7.34 25.35 -6.84
CA ASN A 164 -6.58 25.94 -5.75
C ASN A 164 -6.56 27.47 -5.82
N LYS A 165 -6.35 28.12 -4.68
CA LYS A 165 -6.20 29.57 -4.58
C LYS A 165 -5.03 29.91 -3.68
N ASP A 166 -4.19 30.84 -4.12
CA ASP A 166 -3.18 31.43 -3.26
C ASP A 166 -3.83 32.12 -2.04
N ASN A 167 -3.47 31.65 -0.86
CA ASN A 167 -3.98 32.15 0.40
C ASN A 167 -3.09 33.26 1.02
N GLY A 168 -2.05 33.69 0.30
CA GLY A 168 -1.09 34.71 0.73
C GLY A 168 -0.09 34.24 1.79
N SER A 169 -0.04 32.94 2.10
CA SER A 169 0.93 32.38 3.04
C SER A 169 2.30 32.20 2.36
N THR A 170 3.38 32.48 3.08
CA THR A 170 4.75 32.27 2.60
C THR A 170 5.09 30.79 2.35
N ASN A 171 4.30 29.88 2.91
CA ASN A 171 4.44 28.43 2.74
C ASN A 171 3.37 27.84 1.81
N TRP A 172 2.59 28.68 1.11
CA TRP A 172 1.61 28.21 0.16
C TRP A 172 2.30 27.57 -1.05
N THR A 173 1.77 26.43 -1.48
CA THR A 173 2.20 25.71 -2.68
C THR A 173 1.01 25.43 -3.58
N ASP A 174 1.20 25.50 -4.90
CA ASP A 174 0.17 25.19 -5.87
C ASP A 174 0.11 23.67 -6.13
N ASP A 175 -0.22 22.92 -5.08
CA ASP A 175 -0.28 21.47 -5.12
C ASP A 175 -1.67 20.96 -5.44
N LEU A 176 -1.74 19.76 -6.05
CA LEU A 176 -2.99 19.03 -6.19
C LEU A 176 -3.38 18.41 -4.84
N ILE A 177 -4.64 18.62 -4.43
CA ILE A 177 -5.17 18.17 -3.14
C ILE A 177 -6.31 17.17 -3.37
N THR A 178 -6.32 16.06 -2.63
CA THR A 178 -7.49 15.18 -2.57
C THR A 178 -8.53 15.80 -1.63
N MET A 179 -9.63 16.30 -2.19
CA MET A 179 -10.72 16.86 -1.39
C MET A 179 -11.39 15.80 -0.50
N LYS A 180 -11.81 16.22 0.71
CA LYS A 180 -12.42 15.37 1.72
C LYS A 180 -13.76 15.89 2.19
N PRO A 181 -14.64 14.98 2.69
CA PRO A 181 -15.95 15.38 3.19
C PRO A 181 -15.89 15.96 4.61
N ASN A 182 -14.70 16.00 5.26
CA ASN A 182 -14.56 16.26 6.68
C ASN A 182 -15.53 15.36 7.47
N ASN A 183 -16.20 15.78 8.47
CA ASN A 183 -17.15 14.95 9.25
C ASN A 183 -18.57 14.90 8.63
N ASN A 184 -18.73 15.23 7.36
CA ASN A 184 -20.03 15.25 6.71
C ASN A 184 -20.40 13.89 6.12
N ASP A 185 -21.69 13.66 5.89
CA ASP A 185 -22.19 12.44 5.23
C ASP A 185 -21.84 12.44 3.73
N ALA A 186 -20.75 11.76 3.42
CA ALA A 186 -20.26 11.61 2.04
C ALA A 186 -21.28 10.93 1.09
N SER A 187 -22.23 10.16 1.62
CA SER A 187 -23.25 9.47 0.82
C SER A 187 -24.28 10.42 0.21
N SER A 188 -24.38 11.65 0.70
CA SER A 188 -25.27 12.69 0.15
C SER A 188 -24.76 13.27 -1.17
N VAL A 189 -23.47 13.15 -1.50
CA VAL A 189 -22.89 13.61 -2.76
C VAL A 189 -23.17 12.61 -3.88
N LYS A 190 -23.83 13.04 -4.95
CA LYS A 190 -24.27 12.21 -6.08
C LYS A 190 -23.56 12.53 -7.39
N ILE A 191 -22.67 13.51 -7.40
CA ILE A 191 -21.92 13.94 -8.58
C ILE A 191 -20.42 13.84 -8.34
N PRO A 192 -19.60 13.52 -9.35
CA PRO A 192 -18.15 13.48 -9.22
C PRO A 192 -17.57 14.88 -9.02
N SER A 193 -16.49 14.97 -8.26
CA SER A 193 -15.77 16.21 -8.05
C SER A 193 -14.26 16.00 -8.12
N ILE A 194 -13.54 16.98 -8.67
CA ILE A 194 -12.10 16.96 -8.91
C ILE A 194 -11.46 18.26 -8.46
N PHE A 195 -10.15 18.21 -8.20
CA PHE A 195 -9.33 19.34 -7.79
C PHE A 195 -8.20 19.58 -8.78
N ILE A 196 -7.95 20.83 -9.14
CA ILE A 196 -6.88 21.26 -10.04
C ILE A 196 -6.02 22.36 -9.40
N LYS A 197 -4.85 22.61 -9.96
CA LYS A 197 -3.95 23.68 -9.51
C LYS A 197 -4.53 25.07 -9.76
N ALA A 198 -4.05 26.06 -9.01
CA ALA A 198 -4.46 27.46 -9.18
C ALA A 198 -4.13 27.98 -10.58
N VAL A 199 -2.92 27.73 -11.06
CA VAL A 199 -2.47 28.18 -12.40
C VAL A 199 -3.36 27.61 -13.52
N ASP A 200 -3.79 26.37 -13.38
CA ASP A 200 -4.67 25.70 -14.35
C ASP A 200 -6.12 26.16 -14.22
N GLY A 201 -6.56 26.41 -12.99
CA GLY A 201 -7.92 26.91 -12.69
C GLY A 201 -8.16 28.32 -13.21
N GLU A 202 -7.22 29.23 -13.00
CA GLU A 202 -7.32 30.59 -13.55
C GLU A 202 -7.31 30.58 -15.08
N LYS A 203 -6.46 29.75 -15.69
CA LYS A 203 -6.44 29.58 -17.14
C LYS A 203 -7.76 29.01 -17.69
N LEU A 204 -8.33 28.00 -17.02
CA LEU A 204 -9.63 27.45 -17.39
C LEU A 204 -10.74 28.50 -17.25
N LYS A 205 -10.70 29.30 -16.17
CA LYS A 205 -11.61 30.42 -15.94
C LYS A 205 -11.55 31.45 -17.07
N GLU A 206 -10.34 31.86 -17.49
CA GLU A 206 -10.15 32.77 -18.63
C GLU A 206 -10.79 32.23 -19.91
N TYR A 207 -10.66 30.93 -20.20
CA TYR A 207 -11.33 30.31 -21.35
C TYR A 207 -12.85 30.38 -21.24
N VAL A 208 -13.40 30.08 -20.05
CA VAL A 208 -14.86 30.11 -19.80
C VAL A 208 -15.40 31.55 -19.89
N GLU A 209 -14.66 32.54 -19.43
CA GLU A 209 -15.04 33.97 -19.52
C GLU A 209 -15.00 34.48 -20.97
N SER A 210 -14.07 33.98 -21.78
CA SER A 210 -13.90 34.42 -23.15
C SER A 210 -14.91 33.81 -24.13
N LYS A 211 -15.36 32.57 -23.89
CA LYS A 211 -16.28 31.82 -24.74
C LYS A 211 -16.86 30.60 -24.04
N THR A 212 -17.94 30.03 -24.61
CA THR A 212 -18.44 28.72 -24.17
C THR A 212 -17.33 27.69 -24.28
N THR A 213 -16.94 27.13 -23.14
CA THR A 213 -15.82 26.19 -23.04
C THR A 213 -16.34 24.81 -22.69
N LYS A 214 -16.10 23.88 -23.60
CA LYS A 214 -16.40 22.46 -23.38
C LYS A 214 -15.15 21.72 -22.97
N VAL A 215 -15.26 20.92 -21.92
CA VAL A 215 -14.18 20.07 -21.42
C VAL A 215 -14.57 18.61 -21.40
N LYS A 216 -13.55 17.76 -21.42
CA LYS A 216 -13.66 16.32 -21.22
C LYS A 216 -12.79 15.95 -20.02
N LEU A 217 -13.43 15.48 -18.94
CA LEU A 217 -12.77 14.95 -17.76
C LEU A 217 -12.42 13.49 -18.02
N VAL A 218 -11.14 13.20 -18.15
CA VAL A 218 -10.63 11.87 -18.47
C VAL A 218 -10.00 11.25 -17.22
N LYS A 219 -10.53 10.11 -16.81
CA LYS A 219 -9.87 9.23 -15.86
C LYS A 219 -9.64 7.88 -16.53
N GLN A 220 -8.44 7.67 -17.02
CA GLN A 220 -8.02 6.41 -17.58
C GLN A 220 -7.15 5.69 -16.53
N THR A 221 -7.58 4.54 -16.09
CA THR A 221 -6.76 3.62 -15.33
C THR A 221 -6.00 2.74 -16.33
N ASN A 222 -4.73 2.47 -16.05
CA ASN A 222 -3.92 1.51 -16.81
C ASN A 222 -3.57 1.94 -18.23
N LEU A 223 -3.09 3.17 -18.40
CA LEU A 223 -2.47 3.58 -19.65
C LEU A 223 -1.08 2.97 -19.76
N LEU A 224 -0.96 2.00 -20.65
CA LEU A 224 0.32 1.52 -21.15
C LEU A 224 0.87 2.57 -22.12
N VAL A 225 2.00 3.15 -21.79
CA VAL A 225 2.81 3.88 -22.77
C VAL A 225 3.71 2.87 -23.44
N SER A 226 3.61 2.77 -24.77
CA SER A 226 4.28 1.78 -25.61
C SER A 226 5.75 1.55 -25.23
N GLY A 227 6.11 0.29 -25.00
CA GLY A 227 7.45 -0.16 -24.66
C GLY A 227 7.44 -1.11 -23.45
N VAL A 228 8.54 -1.75 -23.17
CA VAL A 228 8.68 -2.68 -22.03
C VAL A 228 8.31 -1.95 -20.74
N ASN A 229 7.35 -2.49 -19.98
CA ASN A 229 6.73 -1.80 -18.84
C ASN A 229 7.58 -1.94 -17.57
N ILE A 230 8.77 -1.42 -17.60
CA ILE A 230 9.59 -1.28 -16.40
C ILE A 230 9.16 0.00 -15.69
N VAL A 231 8.83 -0.10 -14.41
CA VAL A 231 8.64 1.06 -13.54
C VAL A 231 10.02 1.45 -13.03
N PRO A 232 10.66 2.53 -13.54
CA PRO A 232 12.02 2.88 -13.16
C PRO A 232 12.09 3.26 -11.69
N GLY A 233 13.18 2.88 -11.02
CA GLY A 233 13.40 3.20 -9.62
C GLY A 233 12.64 2.32 -8.63
N MET A 234 11.95 1.26 -9.06
CA MET A 234 11.39 0.24 -8.17
C MET A 234 12.49 -0.74 -7.78
N PHE A 235 13.11 -0.49 -6.64
CA PHE A 235 14.23 -1.30 -6.13
C PHE A 235 13.81 -2.34 -5.11
N PHE A 236 12.60 -2.24 -4.57
CA PHE A 236 12.14 -3.06 -3.46
C PHE A 236 10.87 -3.80 -3.86
N ILE A 237 10.99 -5.11 -3.96
CA ILE A 237 9.87 -6.03 -4.10
C ILE A 237 9.72 -6.74 -2.77
N ASN A 238 8.68 -6.40 -2.03
CA ASN A 238 8.45 -6.95 -0.70
C ASN A 238 7.89 -8.36 -0.77
N ASP A 239 7.06 -8.63 -1.81
CA ASP A 239 6.47 -9.95 -2.00
C ASP A 239 5.98 -10.17 -3.44
N VAL A 240 5.84 -11.43 -3.84
CA VAL A 240 5.38 -11.85 -5.16
C VAL A 240 4.49 -13.09 -5.05
N VAL A 241 3.25 -12.99 -5.50
CA VAL A 241 2.33 -14.13 -5.59
C VAL A 241 1.91 -14.37 -7.03
N VAL A 242 1.91 -15.63 -7.44
CA VAL A 242 1.36 -16.04 -8.74
C VAL A 242 0.08 -16.83 -8.52
N ARG A 243 -1.05 -16.22 -8.90
CA ARG A 243 -2.37 -16.83 -8.78
C ARG A 243 -2.70 -17.63 -10.05
N ASN A 244 -3.13 -18.88 -9.88
CA ASN A 244 -3.75 -19.62 -10.97
C ASN A 244 -5.23 -19.21 -11.09
N ASN A 245 -5.57 -18.47 -12.11
CA ASN A 245 -6.94 -18.11 -12.43
C ASN A 245 -7.43 -18.90 -13.65
N ASN A 246 -8.02 -20.08 -13.41
CA ASN A 246 -8.54 -20.97 -14.43
C ASN A 246 -7.53 -21.29 -15.56
N GLY A 247 -6.28 -21.56 -15.19
CA GLY A 247 -5.19 -21.86 -16.12
C GLY A 247 -4.43 -20.66 -16.63
N THR A 248 -4.84 -19.44 -16.26
CA THR A 248 -4.09 -18.21 -16.52
C THR A 248 -3.27 -17.85 -15.29
N SER A 249 -1.97 -17.66 -15.47
CA SER A 249 -1.07 -17.19 -14.40
C SER A 249 -1.20 -15.68 -14.26
N GLU A 250 -1.63 -15.23 -13.08
CA GLU A 250 -1.69 -13.83 -12.74
C GLU A 250 -0.59 -13.51 -11.71
N ILE A 251 0.36 -12.68 -12.11
CA ILE A 251 1.50 -12.27 -11.30
C ILE A 251 1.11 -11.03 -10.51
N TYR A 252 1.23 -11.07 -9.19
CA TYR A 252 1.02 -9.92 -8.31
C TYR A 252 2.33 -9.59 -7.60
N VAL A 253 2.66 -8.31 -7.54
CA VAL A 253 3.91 -7.81 -6.96
C VAL A 253 3.60 -6.74 -5.94
N ALA A 254 4.04 -6.93 -4.71
CA ALA A 254 4.06 -5.90 -3.67
C ALA A 254 5.33 -5.05 -3.84
N ALA A 255 5.19 -3.88 -4.43
CA ALA A 255 6.31 -2.98 -4.71
C ALA A 255 6.31 -1.77 -3.77
N GLY A 256 7.46 -1.47 -3.19
CA GLY A 256 7.61 -0.39 -2.24
C GLY A 256 8.81 0.50 -2.48
N SER A 257 8.85 1.57 -1.71
CA SER A 257 10.00 2.46 -1.59
C SER A 257 10.44 2.59 -0.13
N ARG A 258 11.66 3.03 0.10
CA ARG A 258 12.23 3.18 1.42
C ARG A 258 12.87 4.55 1.58
N LYS A 259 12.78 5.11 2.78
CA LYS A 259 13.56 6.26 3.17
C LYS A 259 14.99 5.80 3.52
N TRP A 260 15.98 6.40 2.90
CA TRP A 260 17.38 6.12 3.22
C TRP A 260 17.79 6.86 4.50
N ASP A 261 18.06 6.13 5.56
CA ASP A 261 18.48 6.67 6.87
C ASP A 261 20.00 6.78 7.02
N ARG A 262 20.77 6.17 6.13
CA ARG A 262 22.25 6.15 6.20
C ARG A 262 22.84 6.72 4.92
N VAL A 263 23.29 7.95 4.97
CA VAL A 263 24.28 8.46 4.02
C VAL A 263 25.65 8.35 4.67
N LEU A 264 26.58 7.76 3.94
CA LEU A 264 28.00 7.76 4.29
C LEU A 264 28.47 9.21 4.51
N GLY A 265 28.44 9.66 5.78
CA GLY A 265 29.17 10.84 6.22
C GLY A 265 28.41 12.01 6.79
N THR A 266 27.12 12.25 6.55
CA THR A 266 26.40 13.37 7.19
C THR A 266 24.93 13.07 7.44
N ARG A 267 24.51 13.29 8.69
CA ARG A 267 23.18 12.96 9.23
C ARG A 267 22.04 13.83 8.68
N SER A 268 22.34 14.97 8.06
CA SER A 268 21.33 15.97 7.69
C SER A 268 20.66 15.72 6.33
N ASP A 269 21.36 15.11 5.38
CA ASP A 269 20.84 14.92 4.01
C ASP A 269 20.10 13.58 3.83
N ALA A 270 20.38 12.60 4.71
CA ALA A 270 19.76 11.28 4.69
C ALA A 270 18.27 11.30 5.05
N GLN A 271 17.83 12.26 5.85
CA GLN A 271 16.46 12.29 6.38
C GLN A 271 15.37 12.53 5.33
N ASN A 272 15.74 13.00 4.13
CA ASN A 272 14.79 13.36 3.08
C ASN A 272 14.94 12.53 1.78
N THR A 273 15.91 11.62 1.71
CA THR A 273 16.11 10.80 0.52
C THR A 273 15.20 9.57 0.56
N ILE A 274 14.30 9.47 -0.40
CA ILE A 274 13.46 8.27 -0.60
C ILE A 274 14.07 7.48 -1.75
N LEU A 275 14.37 6.20 -1.49
CA LEU A 275 14.76 5.26 -2.53
C LEU A 275 13.51 4.61 -3.11
N GLY A 276 13.35 4.69 -4.41
CA GLY A 276 12.22 4.17 -5.15
C GLY A 276 11.53 5.22 -6.01
N SER A 277 10.63 4.77 -6.88
CA SER A 277 9.94 5.63 -7.84
C SER A 277 8.85 6.52 -7.21
N GLY A 278 8.46 6.27 -5.97
CA GLY A 278 7.30 6.88 -5.32
C GLY A 278 5.95 6.32 -5.81
N HIS A 279 5.97 5.26 -6.60
CA HIS A 279 4.79 4.58 -7.11
C HIS A 279 4.52 3.27 -6.35
N ASP A 280 4.64 3.30 -5.03
CA ASP A 280 4.37 2.17 -4.16
C ASP A 280 2.97 1.61 -4.43
N GLY A 281 2.81 0.30 -4.40
CA GLY A 281 1.52 -0.35 -4.65
C GLY A 281 1.64 -1.81 -5.07
N ILE A 282 0.50 -2.43 -5.30
CA ILE A 282 0.43 -3.76 -5.88
C ILE A 282 0.36 -3.61 -7.40
N TYR A 283 1.11 -4.44 -8.09
CA TYR A 283 1.08 -4.50 -9.56
C TYR A 283 0.67 -5.88 -10.02
N LYS A 284 -0.21 -5.94 -11.02
CA LYS A 284 -0.70 -7.17 -11.63
C LYS A 284 -0.24 -7.25 -13.09
N SER A 285 0.19 -8.44 -13.50
CA SER A 285 0.45 -8.80 -14.91
C SER A 285 -0.02 -10.22 -15.20
N VAL A 286 -0.36 -10.50 -16.46
CA VAL A 286 -0.64 -11.85 -16.96
C VAL A 286 0.41 -12.35 -17.97
N ASP A 287 1.33 -11.49 -18.36
CA ASP A 287 2.36 -11.78 -19.37
C ASP A 287 3.79 -11.42 -18.91
N GLY A 288 3.91 -10.74 -17.76
CA GLY A 288 5.18 -10.20 -17.25
C GLY A 288 5.72 -9.01 -18.05
N ILE A 289 4.93 -8.48 -18.97
CA ILE A 289 5.26 -7.33 -19.82
C ILE A 289 4.36 -6.15 -19.51
N ASN A 290 3.07 -6.41 -19.45
CA ASN A 290 2.05 -5.38 -19.22
C ASN A 290 1.60 -5.40 -17.75
N TRP A 291 1.83 -4.30 -17.03
CA TRP A 291 1.57 -4.20 -15.61
C TRP A 291 0.48 -3.18 -15.31
N THR A 292 -0.41 -3.56 -14.44
CA THR A 292 -1.51 -2.72 -13.93
C THR A 292 -1.33 -2.49 -12.45
N LYS A 293 -1.31 -1.23 -12.01
CA LYS A 293 -1.27 -0.92 -10.58
C LYS A 293 -2.65 -1.05 -9.96
N ILE A 294 -2.70 -1.65 -8.79
CA ILE A 294 -3.86 -1.74 -7.92
C ILE A 294 -3.64 -0.77 -6.75
N GLU A 295 -4.48 0.26 -6.66
CA GLU A 295 -4.37 1.26 -5.61
C GLU A 295 -4.84 0.71 -4.26
N LEU A 296 -4.03 0.91 -3.23
CA LEU A 296 -4.40 0.69 -1.85
C LEU A 296 -4.77 2.03 -1.22
N TYR A 297 -6.04 2.17 -0.87
CA TYR A 297 -6.54 3.41 -0.28
C TYR A 297 -6.38 3.39 1.23
N HIS A 298 -5.88 4.50 1.79
CA HIS A 298 -6.02 4.72 3.22
C HIS A 298 -7.50 4.91 3.54
N PRO A 299 -8.07 4.15 4.49
CA PRO A 299 -9.34 4.58 5.08
C PRO A 299 -9.12 5.97 5.69
N ILE A 300 -10.17 6.77 5.74
CA ILE A 300 -10.17 8.03 6.49
C ILE A 300 -9.96 7.64 7.95
N ASP A 301 -8.71 7.69 8.39
CA ASP A 301 -8.36 7.45 9.78
C ASP A 301 -8.75 8.67 10.61
N ASP A 302 -8.97 8.45 11.91
CA ASP A 302 -9.31 9.47 12.90
C ASP A 302 -8.28 10.63 12.99
N ASP A 303 -7.16 10.50 12.28
CA ASP A 303 -6.14 11.53 12.10
C ASP A 303 -6.23 12.12 10.68
N ASN A 304 -6.87 13.27 10.58
CA ASN A 304 -7.08 14.02 9.35
C ASN A 304 -5.80 14.46 8.60
N SER A 305 -4.61 14.12 9.10
CA SER A 305 -3.32 14.58 8.55
C SER A 305 -2.70 13.65 7.49
N VAL A 306 -3.23 12.43 7.25
CA VAL A 306 -2.58 11.39 6.42
C VAL A 306 -3.27 11.14 5.09
N HIS A 307 -3.41 12.16 4.30
CA HIS A 307 -4.34 12.12 3.20
C HIS A 307 -3.76 11.77 1.83
N ASN A 308 -2.45 11.81 1.67
CA ASN A 308 -1.74 11.49 0.42
C ASN A 308 -0.67 10.41 0.63
N ALA A 309 -0.78 9.61 1.70
CA ALA A 309 0.15 8.54 1.94
C ALA A 309 -0.12 7.38 0.99
N THR A 310 0.81 7.10 0.13
CA THR A 310 0.85 5.83 -0.58
C THR A 310 0.99 4.72 0.46
N VAL A 311 0.09 3.74 0.43
CA VAL A 311 0.23 2.53 1.24
C VAL A 311 1.33 1.68 0.62
N VAL A 312 2.33 1.31 1.40
CA VAL A 312 3.38 0.38 0.97
C VAL A 312 2.91 -1.03 1.27
N PRO A 313 2.60 -1.85 0.26
CA PRO A 313 2.24 -3.25 0.49
C PRO A 313 3.45 -4.01 1.02
N MET A 314 3.18 -4.97 1.91
CA MET A 314 4.23 -5.77 2.54
C MET A 314 4.17 -7.22 2.10
N ASP A 315 3.08 -7.89 2.36
CA ASP A 315 2.88 -9.32 2.19
C ASP A 315 1.60 -9.59 1.40
N LEU A 316 1.61 -10.59 0.55
CA LEU A 316 0.53 -11.01 -0.34
C LEU A 316 0.19 -12.47 -0.08
N GLU A 317 -1.06 -12.78 0.18
CA GLU A 317 -1.50 -14.14 0.45
C GLU A 317 -2.79 -14.49 -0.31
N LEU A 318 -2.94 -15.76 -0.70
CA LEU A 318 -4.16 -16.28 -1.29
C LEU A 318 -5.01 -16.99 -0.24
N ASP A 319 -6.28 -16.59 -0.11
CA ASP A 319 -7.25 -17.34 0.67
C ASP A 319 -7.72 -18.61 -0.09
N LYS A 320 -8.48 -19.48 0.57
CA LYS A 320 -9.00 -20.71 -0.05
C LYS A 320 -9.94 -20.49 -1.23
N ASP A 321 -10.53 -19.30 -1.33
CA ASP A 321 -11.35 -18.92 -2.47
C ASP A 321 -10.50 -18.36 -3.61
N ASN A 322 -9.17 -18.53 -3.51
CA ASN A 322 -8.20 -18.01 -4.47
C ASN A 322 -8.25 -16.49 -4.64
N ARG A 323 -8.62 -15.75 -3.59
CA ARG A 323 -8.62 -14.29 -3.57
C ARG A 323 -7.36 -13.77 -2.90
N LEU A 324 -6.77 -12.77 -3.52
CA LEU A 324 -5.57 -12.15 -3.00
C LEU A 324 -5.90 -11.22 -1.83
N TRP A 325 -5.11 -11.34 -0.79
CA TRP A 325 -5.01 -10.42 0.34
C TRP A 325 -3.68 -9.71 0.30
N ALA A 326 -3.65 -8.55 0.91
CA ALA A 326 -2.43 -7.77 1.03
C ALA A 326 -2.34 -7.13 2.41
N SER A 327 -1.15 -7.12 2.96
CA SER A 327 -0.84 -6.33 4.15
C SER A 327 -0.01 -5.10 3.80
N SER A 328 0.26 -4.25 4.79
CA SER A 328 1.08 -3.05 4.60
C SER A 328 2.19 -2.90 5.62
N THR A 329 3.21 -2.14 5.23
CA THR A 329 4.28 -1.67 6.11
C THR A 329 4.30 -0.14 6.18
N ILE A 330 5.22 0.43 6.94
CA ILE A 330 5.35 1.88 7.13
C ILE A 330 5.66 2.55 5.80
N SER A 331 4.94 3.64 5.52
CA SER A 331 5.28 4.50 4.39
C SER A 331 6.51 5.34 4.70
N PRO A 332 7.54 5.37 3.82
CA PRO A 332 8.76 6.16 4.02
C PRO A 332 8.50 7.67 4.02
N ARG A 333 7.35 8.09 3.50
CA ARG A 333 6.96 9.52 3.45
C ARG A 333 6.46 10.05 4.80
N TYR A 334 6.12 9.17 5.75
CA TYR A 334 5.54 9.53 7.04
C TYR A 334 6.42 9.07 8.20
N GLY A 335 7.50 9.83 8.44
CA GLY A 335 8.15 9.86 9.72
C GLY A 335 8.78 8.57 10.22
N MET A 336 9.92 8.18 9.64
CA MET A 336 10.93 7.48 10.43
C MET A 336 12.00 8.50 10.83
N VAL A 337 11.75 9.28 11.83
CA VAL A 337 12.84 9.91 12.59
C VAL A 337 13.20 8.94 13.71
N GLY A 338 14.33 8.29 13.51
CA GLY A 338 15.09 7.51 14.47
C GLY A 338 14.33 6.92 15.65
N GLY A 339 13.70 5.76 15.51
CA GLY A 339 13.36 4.84 16.61
C GLY A 339 12.71 5.40 17.89
N GLN A 340 12.56 6.69 18.02
CA GLN A 340 12.02 7.34 19.20
C GLN A 340 10.55 7.73 18.98
N TRP A 341 9.78 7.56 20.01
CA TRP A 341 8.39 7.96 20.13
C TRP A 341 8.27 9.49 20.10
N GLY A 342 8.26 10.07 18.88
CA GLY A 342 7.93 11.47 18.69
C GLY A 342 6.43 11.70 18.73
N ASP A 343 6.02 12.96 18.72
CA ASP A 343 4.61 13.36 18.65
C ASP A 343 3.96 13.00 17.30
N ASP A 344 4.73 12.53 16.31
CA ASP A 344 4.26 12.06 15.01
C ASP A 344 4.68 10.59 14.76
N PRO A 345 3.84 9.62 15.16
CA PRO A 345 4.14 8.20 15.02
C PRO A 345 4.20 7.77 13.54
N PRO A 346 5.02 6.75 13.18
CA PRO A 346 5.05 6.19 11.85
C PRO A 346 3.67 5.74 11.39
N LYS A 347 3.32 6.01 10.12
CA LYS A 347 2.01 5.77 9.56
C LYS A 347 2.09 4.84 8.35
N GLY A 348 0.95 4.23 7.98
CA GLY A 348 0.82 3.44 6.76
C GLY A 348 0.86 1.93 6.95
N GLY A 349 1.47 1.42 8.00
CA GLY A 349 1.55 -0.01 8.29
C GLY A 349 0.35 -0.58 9.04
N GLY A 350 0.37 -1.89 9.28
CA GLY A 350 -0.65 -2.61 10.05
C GLY A 350 -1.99 -2.74 9.34
N LYS A 351 -2.09 -2.51 8.05
CA LYS A 351 -3.36 -2.53 7.31
C LYS A 351 -3.51 -3.83 6.54
N LEU A 352 -4.75 -4.29 6.45
CA LEU A 352 -5.16 -5.47 5.69
C LEU A 352 -6.15 -5.07 4.60
N TYR A 353 -5.93 -5.61 3.42
CA TYR A 353 -6.77 -5.41 2.24
C TYR A 353 -7.12 -6.76 1.63
N ARG A 354 -8.28 -6.82 0.98
CA ARG A 354 -8.68 -7.97 0.18
C ARG A 354 -9.02 -7.50 -1.23
N LEU A 355 -8.48 -8.16 -2.24
CA LEU A 355 -8.78 -7.85 -3.62
C LEU A 355 -10.13 -8.46 -4.02
N ASN A 356 -10.77 -7.83 -5.01
CA ASN A 356 -11.93 -8.41 -5.67
C ASN A 356 -11.55 -9.70 -6.43
N GLU A 357 -12.54 -10.42 -6.90
CA GLU A 357 -12.35 -11.71 -7.58
C GLU A 357 -11.48 -11.58 -8.84
N GLU A 358 -11.66 -10.50 -9.59
CA GLU A 358 -10.88 -10.19 -10.78
C GLU A 358 -9.45 -9.74 -10.47
N GLY A 359 -9.14 -9.46 -9.19
CA GLY A 359 -7.83 -8.96 -8.76
C GLY A 359 -7.48 -7.62 -9.39
N THR A 360 -8.45 -6.71 -9.48
CA THR A 360 -8.29 -5.39 -10.13
C THR A 360 -8.51 -4.22 -9.17
N SER A 361 -9.09 -4.47 -8.02
CA SER A 361 -9.33 -3.47 -6.97
C SER A 361 -9.18 -4.07 -5.59
N ALA A 362 -8.74 -3.27 -4.63
CA ALA A 362 -8.55 -3.66 -3.24
C ALA A 362 -9.57 -2.97 -2.33
N THR A 363 -10.14 -3.74 -1.42
CA THR A 363 -11.01 -3.26 -0.35
C THR A 363 -10.25 -3.30 0.96
N PHE A 364 -10.25 -2.19 1.69
CA PHE A 364 -9.73 -2.13 3.05
C PHE A 364 -10.56 -3.02 3.98
N ILE A 365 -9.89 -3.84 4.80
CA ILE A 365 -10.53 -4.76 5.75
C ILE A 365 -10.34 -4.27 7.18
N TYR A 366 -9.09 -4.07 7.60
CA TYR A 366 -8.78 -3.76 8.99
C TYR A 366 -7.46 -3.00 9.14
N ALA A 367 -7.31 -2.25 10.24
CA ALA A 367 -6.03 -1.67 10.64
C ALA A 367 -5.71 -2.03 12.10
N ILE A 368 -4.53 -2.60 12.33
CA ILE A 368 -4.00 -2.83 13.66
C ILE A 368 -3.52 -1.51 14.24
N LYS A 369 -4.19 -1.04 15.29
CA LYS A 369 -3.96 0.26 15.93
C LYS A 369 -3.82 0.10 17.43
N VAL A 370 -3.03 0.97 18.05
CA VAL A 370 -2.93 1.10 19.50
C VAL A 370 -3.14 2.55 19.89
N GLN A 371 -4.05 2.80 20.81
CA GLN A 371 -4.31 4.15 21.33
C GLN A 371 -3.52 4.38 22.62
N ARG A 372 -2.91 5.55 22.72
CA ARG A 372 -2.20 6.03 23.90
C ARG A 372 -2.81 7.33 24.38
N ASN A 373 -3.23 7.38 25.63
CA ASN A 373 -3.61 8.63 26.27
C ASN A 373 -2.34 9.38 26.69
N THR A 374 -2.20 10.62 26.26
CA THR A 374 -1.13 11.54 26.59
C THR A 374 -1.70 12.76 27.31
N SER A 375 -0.84 13.61 27.87
CA SER A 375 -1.27 14.90 28.46
C SER A 375 -1.95 15.82 27.45
N ASN A 376 -1.69 15.61 26.14
CA ASN A 376 -2.20 16.44 25.04
C ASN A 376 -3.37 15.76 24.28
N GLY A 377 -3.93 14.66 24.79
CA GLY A 377 -5.00 13.91 24.17
C GLY A 377 -4.63 12.47 23.83
N THR A 378 -5.49 11.79 23.09
CA THR A 378 -5.25 10.40 22.64
C THR A 378 -4.48 10.41 21.33
N VAL A 379 -3.34 9.71 21.32
CA VAL A 379 -2.54 9.49 20.10
C VAL A 379 -2.78 8.06 19.63
N THR A 380 -3.08 7.88 18.34
CA THR A 380 -3.25 6.58 17.71
C THR A 380 -1.96 6.18 17.01
N TYR A 381 -1.40 5.06 17.43
CA TYR A 381 -0.24 4.45 16.78
C TYR A 381 -0.71 3.32 15.87
N GLN A 382 -0.26 3.32 14.62
CA GLN A 382 -0.53 2.24 13.66
C GLN A 382 0.50 1.13 13.79
N GLY A 383 0.12 -0.08 13.37
CA GLY A 383 1.06 -1.17 13.15
C GLY A 383 2.13 -0.79 12.11
N ARG A 384 3.13 -1.64 12.01
CA ARG A 384 4.27 -1.48 11.07
C ARG A 384 4.28 -2.65 10.08
N ARG A 385 5.43 -3.29 9.90
CA ARG A 385 5.56 -4.52 9.09
C ARG A 385 4.52 -5.54 9.52
N THR A 386 3.83 -6.14 8.55
CA THR A 386 2.70 -7.04 8.79
C THR A 386 2.79 -8.22 7.84
N GLU A 387 2.84 -9.42 8.39
CA GLU A 387 2.87 -10.70 7.68
C GLU A 387 1.52 -11.42 7.89
N MET A 388 1.13 -12.25 6.93
CA MET A 388 -0.15 -12.97 6.91
C MET A 388 0.07 -14.45 6.61
N ALA A 389 -0.83 -15.32 7.08
CA ALA A 389 -0.90 -16.69 6.65
C ALA A 389 -2.33 -17.24 6.82
N PHE A 390 -2.83 -17.97 5.82
CA PHE A 390 -4.11 -18.66 5.91
C PHE A 390 -3.93 -20.09 6.39
N THR A 391 -4.65 -20.44 7.46
CA THR A 391 -4.72 -21.83 7.93
C THR A 391 -5.48 -22.72 6.95
N ALA A 392 -5.28 -24.04 7.08
CA ALA A 392 -5.98 -25.00 6.25
C ALA A 392 -7.52 -24.93 6.30
N ASP A 393 -8.14 -24.31 7.28
CA ASP A 393 -9.58 -24.05 7.37
C ASP A 393 -9.96 -22.58 7.07
N ASN A 394 -9.05 -21.83 6.42
CA ASN A 394 -9.29 -20.46 5.95
C ASN A 394 -9.44 -19.41 7.07
N GLN A 395 -8.80 -19.62 8.21
CA GLN A 395 -8.63 -18.54 9.17
C GLN A 395 -7.36 -17.77 8.83
N LEU A 396 -7.40 -16.46 8.97
CA LEU A 396 -6.26 -15.58 8.75
C LEU A 396 -5.52 -15.37 10.07
N ILE A 397 -4.24 -15.76 10.09
CA ILE A 397 -3.28 -15.38 11.14
C ILE A 397 -2.52 -14.15 10.64
N VAL A 398 -2.30 -13.19 11.51
CA VAL A 398 -1.56 -11.96 11.20
C VAL A 398 -0.51 -11.74 12.28
N LEU A 399 0.72 -11.54 11.85
CA LEU A 399 1.82 -11.04 12.67
C LEU A 399 2.07 -9.59 12.31
N CYS A 400 1.94 -8.69 13.28
CA CYS A 400 2.16 -7.27 13.05
C CYS A 400 3.14 -6.71 14.07
N ILE A 401 4.15 -6.02 13.62
CA ILE A 401 5.03 -5.25 14.49
C ILE A 401 4.29 -3.99 14.92
N ALA A 402 3.94 -3.93 16.18
CA ALA A 402 3.09 -2.86 16.70
C ALA A 402 3.47 -2.44 18.11
N PRO A 403 3.10 -1.24 18.53
CA PRO A 403 3.27 -0.81 19.89
C PRO A 403 2.44 -1.65 20.87
N GLU A 404 3.02 -1.95 22.01
CA GLU A 404 2.38 -2.61 23.14
C GLU A 404 2.79 -1.93 24.45
N LEU A 405 1.85 -1.81 25.38
CA LEU A 405 2.12 -1.31 26.73
C LEU A 405 2.59 -2.47 27.61
N TYR A 406 3.83 -2.44 28.04
CA TYR A 406 4.42 -3.41 28.96
C TYR A 406 5.07 -2.70 30.14
N GLU A 407 4.65 -3.04 31.37
CA GLU A 407 5.14 -2.44 32.63
C GLU A 407 5.19 -0.90 32.63
N GLY A 408 4.18 -0.25 32.03
CA GLY A 408 4.09 1.21 31.95
C GLY A 408 4.89 1.85 30.81
N PHE A 409 5.62 1.08 30.02
CA PHE A 409 6.39 1.55 28.86
C PHE A 409 5.83 0.98 27.56
N TYR A 410 5.78 1.82 26.51
CA TYR A 410 5.45 1.34 25.17
C TYR A 410 6.68 0.73 24.51
N ARG A 411 6.51 -0.51 24.03
CA ARG A 411 7.50 -1.25 23.25
C ARG A 411 6.92 -1.50 21.85
N VAL A 412 7.78 -1.56 20.85
CA VAL A 412 7.40 -1.95 19.48
C VAL A 412 7.83 -3.39 19.28
N VAL A 413 6.87 -4.28 19.26
CA VAL A 413 7.09 -5.73 19.38
C VAL A 413 6.18 -6.51 18.43
N PRO A 414 6.49 -7.76 18.10
CA PRO A 414 5.58 -8.62 17.38
C PRO A 414 4.27 -8.84 18.14
N ARG A 415 3.14 -8.70 17.47
CA ARG A 415 1.82 -9.05 17.97
C ARG A 415 1.16 -10.01 16.98
N LEU A 416 0.47 -10.99 17.49
CA LEU A 416 -0.14 -12.06 16.75
C LEU A 416 -1.67 -12.03 16.92
N TYR A 417 -2.39 -12.26 15.83
CA TYR A 417 -3.85 -12.27 15.82
C TYR A 417 -4.36 -13.40 14.94
N ARG A 418 -5.54 -13.94 15.24
CA ARG A 418 -6.22 -14.91 14.40
C ARG A 418 -7.73 -14.64 14.35
N GLY A 419 -8.33 -14.89 13.21
CA GLY A 419 -9.77 -14.84 13.04
C GLY A 419 -10.20 -15.36 11.67
N SER A 420 -11.45 -15.72 11.57
CA SER A 420 -12.11 -15.92 10.29
C SER A 420 -12.14 -14.60 9.50
N ILE A 421 -12.32 -14.69 8.20
CA ILE A 421 -12.47 -13.50 7.34
C ILE A 421 -13.57 -12.56 7.87
N GLN A 422 -14.68 -13.12 8.38
CA GLN A 422 -15.79 -12.34 8.93
C GLN A 422 -15.42 -11.64 10.23
N GLU A 423 -14.64 -12.29 11.11
CA GLU A 423 -14.16 -11.67 12.35
C GLU A 423 -13.21 -10.52 12.07
N TRP A 424 -12.33 -10.65 11.06
CA TRP A 424 -11.46 -9.55 10.62
C TRP A 424 -12.26 -8.36 10.07
N ILE A 425 -13.28 -8.60 9.25
CA ILE A 425 -14.18 -7.54 8.74
C ILE A 425 -14.91 -6.82 9.88
N GLN A 426 -15.27 -7.53 10.94
CA GLN A 426 -15.98 -7.00 12.11
C GLN A 426 -15.06 -6.43 13.20
N GLY A 427 -13.75 -6.64 13.11
CA GLY A 427 -12.80 -6.27 14.16
C GLY A 427 -12.85 -7.14 15.41
N ASN A 428 -13.31 -8.38 15.29
CA ASN A 428 -13.51 -9.35 16.39
C ASN A 428 -12.44 -10.45 16.42
N GLN A 429 -11.33 -10.28 15.70
CA GLN A 429 -10.23 -11.23 15.71
C GLN A 429 -9.63 -11.38 17.12
N LYS A 430 -9.19 -12.60 17.42
CA LYS A 430 -8.53 -12.92 18.69
C LYS A 430 -7.07 -12.52 18.66
N GLU A 431 -6.58 -11.86 19.69
CA GLU A 431 -5.14 -11.71 19.92
C GLU A 431 -4.58 -13.02 20.50
N LEU A 432 -3.47 -13.48 19.93
CA LEU A 432 -2.81 -14.73 20.30
C LEU A 432 -1.68 -14.47 21.30
N PRO A 433 -1.35 -15.46 22.17
CA PRO A 433 -0.14 -15.39 22.98
C PRO A 433 1.10 -15.30 22.06
N LYS A 434 2.20 -14.80 22.62
CA LYS A 434 3.47 -14.73 21.94
C LYS A 434 4.34 -15.95 22.28
N PRO A 435 5.22 -16.38 21.37
CA PRO A 435 6.24 -17.35 21.70
C PRO A 435 7.14 -16.86 22.84
N ASN A 436 7.50 -17.78 23.71
CA ASN A 436 8.49 -17.54 24.75
C ASN A 436 9.85 -18.10 24.29
N ASP A 437 10.84 -17.22 24.13
CA ASP A 437 12.20 -17.61 23.80
C ASP A 437 12.88 -18.25 25.03
N ALA A 438 13.53 -19.39 24.85
CA ALA A 438 14.16 -20.14 25.95
C ALA A 438 15.46 -19.52 26.46
N ASP A 439 16.06 -18.55 25.78
CA ASP A 439 17.27 -17.88 26.24
C ASP A 439 17.00 -16.97 27.43
N THR A 440 17.84 -17.05 28.43
CA THR A 440 17.74 -16.21 29.63
C THR A 440 17.94 -14.74 29.30
N GLY A 441 17.07 -13.89 29.85
CA GLY A 441 17.12 -12.43 29.67
C GLY A 441 16.44 -11.93 28.39
N ILE A 442 15.78 -12.82 27.66
CA ILE A 442 14.87 -12.39 26.57
C ILE A 442 13.50 -12.10 27.17
N GLU A 443 12.97 -10.96 26.80
CA GLU A 443 11.67 -10.52 27.27
C GLU A 443 10.55 -11.37 26.64
N VAL A 444 9.64 -11.85 27.46
CA VAL A 444 8.51 -12.74 27.06
C VAL A 444 7.57 -12.13 26.02
N TYR A 445 7.64 -10.82 25.82
CA TYR A 445 6.82 -10.11 24.84
C TYR A 445 7.51 -9.90 23.49
N ASP A 446 8.81 -10.23 23.34
CA ASP A 446 9.56 -9.91 22.13
C ASP A 446 10.52 -11.04 21.70
N PHE A 447 9.96 -12.07 21.06
CA PHE A 447 10.72 -13.18 20.48
C PHE A 447 11.61 -12.77 19.29
N ALA A 448 11.38 -11.58 18.72
CA ALA A 448 12.24 -10.99 17.68
C ALA A 448 13.40 -10.18 18.26
N ARG A 449 13.50 -10.05 19.59
CA ARG A 449 14.61 -9.39 20.32
C ARG A 449 14.94 -7.99 19.80
N GLY A 450 13.92 -7.17 19.53
CA GLY A 450 14.05 -5.82 18.99
C GLY A 450 14.24 -5.75 17.48
N GLN A 451 14.34 -6.88 16.79
CA GLN A 451 14.57 -6.95 15.35
C GLN A 451 13.30 -7.26 14.54
N GLY A 452 12.12 -7.04 15.11
CA GLY A 452 10.86 -7.32 14.43
C GLY A 452 10.63 -6.57 13.11
N TYR A 453 11.38 -5.52 12.84
CA TYR A 453 11.39 -4.87 11.53
C TYR A 453 12.14 -5.69 10.46
N TYR A 454 12.99 -6.61 10.86
CA TYR A 454 13.88 -7.40 10.00
C TYR A 454 13.53 -8.89 10.02
N SER A 455 13.72 -9.55 11.17
CA SER A 455 13.61 -10.99 11.33
C SER A 455 12.24 -11.41 11.84
N VAL A 456 11.22 -11.35 10.98
CA VAL A 456 9.93 -11.97 11.27
C VAL A 456 9.38 -12.67 10.03
N SER A 457 8.80 -13.84 10.27
CA SER A 457 8.09 -14.61 9.26
C SER A 457 6.89 -15.31 9.89
N LEU A 458 5.88 -15.61 9.09
CA LEU A 458 4.68 -16.31 9.50
C LEU A 458 4.29 -17.31 8.43
N ALA A 459 3.94 -18.53 8.83
CA ALA A 459 3.40 -19.54 7.94
C ALA A 459 2.37 -20.41 8.64
N ALA A 460 1.41 -20.92 7.89
CA ALA A 460 0.49 -21.95 8.34
C ALA A 460 0.75 -23.25 7.58
N HIS A 461 0.50 -24.38 8.25
CA HIS A 461 0.66 -25.67 7.59
C HIS A 461 -0.45 -25.86 6.52
N PRO A 462 -0.11 -26.30 5.31
CA PRO A 462 -1.03 -26.30 4.19
C PRO A 462 -2.25 -27.21 4.36
N THR A 463 -2.14 -28.28 5.16
CA THR A 463 -3.21 -29.27 5.35
C THR A 463 -3.66 -29.42 6.81
N ASN A 464 -2.85 -29.00 7.79
CA ASN A 464 -3.18 -29.07 9.22
C ASN A 464 -3.57 -27.69 9.74
N LYS A 465 -4.87 -27.45 9.92
CA LYS A 465 -5.44 -26.18 10.40
C LYS A 465 -4.94 -25.72 11.78
N ASP A 466 -4.48 -26.66 12.61
CA ASP A 466 -4.04 -26.38 13.97
C ASP A 466 -2.53 -26.06 14.05
N ARG A 467 -1.80 -26.19 12.92
CA ARG A 467 -0.37 -26.00 12.90
C ARG A 467 0.04 -24.69 12.23
N ALA A 468 0.82 -23.88 12.96
CA ALA A 468 1.36 -22.62 12.50
C ALA A 468 2.81 -22.44 12.94
N TYR A 469 3.54 -21.58 12.23
CA TYR A 469 4.95 -21.29 12.48
C TYR A 469 5.16 -19.79 12.50
N VAL A 470 6.00 -19.33 13.43
CA VAL A 470 6.41 -17.94 13.48
C VAL A 470 7.92 -17.85 13.69
N GLY A 471 8.55 -17.07 12.84
CA GLY A 471 9.99 -16.77 12.93
C GLY A 471 10.23 -15.45 13.63
N GLY A 472 11.35 -15.39 14.27
CA GLY A 472 12.02 -14.24 14.84
C GLY A 472 13.51 -14.52 14.76
N ILE A 473 14.25 -14.33 15.84
CA ILE A 473 15.63 -14.84 15.94
C ILE A 473 15.64 -16.37 15.83
N ASN A 474 14.71 -17.03 16.51
CA ASN A 474 14.48 -18.46 16.43
C ASN A 474 13.14 -18.75 15.72
N LEU A 475 12.92 -20.01 15.35
CA LEU A 475 11.64 -20.49 14.82
C LEU A 475 10.82 -21.13 15.95
N PHE A 476 9.52 -20.85 15.94
CA PHE A 476 8.54 -21.41 16.88
C PHE A 476 7.41 -22.08 16.10
N SER A 477 6.80 -23.10 16.68
CA SER A 477 5.62 -23.77 16.11
C SER A 477 4.49 -23.85 17.12
N SER A 478 3.27 -23.87 16.61
CA SER A 478 2.03 -24.09 17.36
C SER A 478 1.34 -25.33 16.83
N ASN A 479 0.70 -26.08 17.72
CA ASN A 479 -0.21 -27.18 17.40
C ASN A 479 -1.68 -26.84 17.70
N GLN A 480 -1.96 -25.59 18.03
CA GLN A 480 -3.31 -25.05 18.32
C GLN A 480 -3.53 -23.72 17.55
N ALA A 481 -3.04 -23.65 16.32
CA ALA A 481 -3.17 -22.51 15.43
C ALA A 481 -2.78 -21.16 16.09
N GLY A 482 -1.71 -21.16 16.91
CA GLY A 482 -1.17 -19.98 17.56
C GLY A 482 -1.66 -19.77 19.01
N ASP A 483 -2.53 -20.64 19.56
CA ASP A 483 -2.97 -20.54 20.95
C ASP A 483 -1.89 -21.04 21.95
N ASP A 484 -0.92 -21.77 21.47
CA ASP A 484 0.31 -22.14 22.17
C ASP A 484 1.52 -22.02 21.24
N TRP A 485 2.73 -21.94 21.79
CA TRP A 485 3.95 -21.90 20.99
C TRP A 485 5.05 -22.69 21.66
N GLY A 486 5.66 -23.62 20.93
CA GLY A 486 6.89 -24.30 21.30
C GLY A 486 8.07 -23.80 20.47
N GLN A 487 9.22 -23.64 21.10
CA GLN A 487 10.44 -23.28 20.38
C GLN A 487 10.93 -24.47 19.56
N LEU A 488 10.97 -24.33 18.25
CA LEU A 488 11.33 -25.39 17.30
C LEU A 488 12.83 -25.40 17.02
N THR A 489 13.44 -24.21 16.90
CA THR A 489 14.88 -24.08 16.61
C THR A 489 15.57 -23.16 17.59
N HIS A 490 16.90 -23.24 17.63
CA HIS A 490 17.71 -22.35 18.45
C HIS A 490 19.02 -21.99 17.74
N GLN A 491 19.32 -20.70 17.64
CA GLN A 491 20.48 -20.15 16.93
C GLN A 491 21.86 -20.67 17.43
N ARG A 492 21.93 -21.31 18.59
CA ARG A 492 23.13 -21.91 19.16
C ARG A 492 22.99 -23.41 19.47
N GLY A 493 21.87 -24.02 19.08
CA GLY A 493 21.63 -25.45 19.34
C GLY A 493 21.56 -25.85 20.81
N ARG A 494 21.16 -24.97 21.74
CA ARG A 494 21.18 -25.24 23.18
C ARG A 494 19.92 -25.95 23.69
N TYR A 495 18.74 -25.52 23.21
CA TYR A 495 17.44 -25.97 23.73
C TYR A 495 16.59 -26.65 22.66
N ALA A 496 16.96 -26.49 21.39
CA ALA A 496 16.30 -27.03 20.25
C ALA A 496 17.29 -27.25 19.10
N GLN A 497 16.83 -27.80 17.98
CA GLN A 497 17.62 -28.01 16.77
C GLN A 497 18.32 -26.71 16.35
N TYR A 498 19.61 -26.81 15.98
CA TYR A 498 20.34 -25.66 15.45
C TYR A 498 19.79 -25.25 14.08
N ILE A 499 19.48 -23.97 13.96
CA ILE A 499 19.34 -23.27 12.69
C ILE A 499 19.92 -21.85 12.88
N HIS A 500 20.44 -21.24 11.81
CA HIS A 500 20.95 -19.88 11.91
C HIS A 500 19.87 -18.91 12.37
N ALA A 501 20.26 -17.80 13.00
CA ALA A 501 19.33 -16.75 13.43
C ALA A 501 18.64 -16.06 12.27
N ASP A 502 17.63 -15.26 12.61
CA ASP A 502 16.90 -14.35 11.71
C ASP A 502 16.10 -15.10 10.63
N GLN A 503 14.90 -15.54 11.02
CA GLN A 503 14.04 -16.34 10.17
C GLN A 503 13.21 -15.43 9.25
N HIS A 504 13.34 -15.61 7.92
CA HIS A 504 12.70 -14.77 6.92
C HIS A 504 11.53 -15.45 6.20
N SER A 505 11.57 -16.76 6.05
CA SER A 505 10.51 -17.51 5.38
C SER A 505 10.38 -18.93 5.89
N VAL A 506 9.15 -19.47 5.83
CA VAL A 506 8.85 -20.87 6.04
C VAL A 506 7.92 -21.31 4.91
N ILE A 507 8.35 -22.27 4.11
CA ILE A 507 7.57 -22.78 2.98
C ILE A 507 7.45 -24.30 3.03
N PHE A 508 6.35 -24.81 2.50
CA PHE A 508 6.06 -26.23 2.40
C PHE A 508 6.05 -26.67 0.94
N SER A 509 6.39 -27.94 0.70
CA SER A 509 6.26 -28.50 -0.63
C SER A 509 4.80 -28.80 -0.95
N ASP A 510 4.31 -28.41 -2.14
CA ASP A 510 2.95 -28.69 -2.60
C ASP A 510 2.62 -30.18 -2.72
N ASN A 511 3.63 -31.01 -2.96
CA ASN A 511 3.48 -32.44 -3.14
C ASN A 511 3.68 -33.24 -1.86
N ASN A 512 4.22 -32.63 -0.82
CA ASN A 512 4.50 -33.28 0.46
C ASN A 512 4.55 -32.25 1.57
N ASP A 513 3.47 -32.11 2.29
CA ASP A 513 3.30 -31.18 3.41
C ASP A 513 4.21 -31.45 4.62
N GLN A 514 4.97 -32.55 4.60
CA GLN A 514 6.02 -32.82 5.60
C GLN A 514 7.37 -32.20 5.20
N LEU A 515 7.54 -31.84 3.93
CA LEU A 515 8.76 -31.16 3.50
C LEU A 515 8.65 -29.65 3.73
N MET A 516 9.48 -29.15 4.61
CA MET A 516 9.53 -27.73 5.00
C MET A 516 10.94 -27.18 4.74
N LEU A 517 10.99 -25.97 4.16
CA LEU A 517 12.21 -25.17 4.04
C LEU A 517 12.07 -23.92 4.89
N VAL A 518 13.15 -23.50 5.51
CA VAL A 518 13.21 -22.29 6.34
C VAL A 518 14.39 -21.44 5.88
N GLY A 519 14.09 -20.27 5.32
CA GLY A 519 15.09 -19.28 4.92
C GLY A 519 15.54 -18.44 6.09
N ASN A 520 16.84 -18.22 6.25
CA ASN A 520 17.45 -17.41 7.30
C ASN A 520 18.77 -16.79 6.84
N ASP A 521 19.39 -15.92 7.63
CA ASP A 521 20.66 -15.25 7.29
C ASP A 521 21.82 -16.21 7.02
N GLY A 522 21.77 -17.43 7.53
CA GLY A 522 22.79 -18.46 7.29
C GLY A 522 22.54 -19.34 6.09
N GLY A 523 21.39 -19.19 5.41
CA GLY A 523 21.01 -19.98 4.26
C GLY A 523 19.64 -20.64 4.41
N ILE A 524 19.54 -21.96 4.09
CA ILE A 524 18.26 -22.68 4.08
C ILE A 524 18.33 -23.86 5.04
N GLY A 525 17.41 -23.88 5.99
CA GLY A 525 17.10 -25.05 6.81
C GLY A 525 16.12 -25.99 6.11
N TYR A 526 16.20 -27.27 6.39
CA TYR A 526 15.34 -28.29 5.80
C TYR A 526 14.77 -29.20 6.88
N SER A 527 13.48 -29.51 6.80
CA SER A 527 12.82 -30.54 7.59
C SER A 527 12.06 -31.50 6.68
N SER A 528 12.08 -32.79 7.02
CA SER A 528 11.34 -33.85 6.30
C SER A 528 10.09 -34.35 7.04
N ASP A 529 9.75 -33.75 8.17
CA ASP A 529 8.66 -34.16 9.06
C ASP A 529 7.79 -32.99 9.51
N GLY A 530 7.78 -31.88 8.75
CA GLY A 530 7.03 -30.67 9.05
C GLY A 530 7.54 -29.97 10.32
N GLY A 531 8.81 -30.12 10.66
CA GLY A 531 9.39 -29.50 11.84
C GLY A 531 8.95 -30.17 13.16
N ASN A 532 8.72 -31.47 13.19
CA ASN A 532 8.29 -32.19 14.41
C ASN A 532 9.44 -32.60 15.33
N ILE A 533 10.68 -32.27 15.04
CA ILE A 533 11.85 -32.68 15.85
C ILE A 533 12.13 -31.67 16.93
#